data_9a38db733d5d33ca75db202a3e9b4c38
#
_entry.id   9a38db733d5d33ca75db202a3e9b4c38
#
_cell.length_a   1.000
_cell.length_b   1.000
_cell.length_c   1.000
_cell.angle_alpha   90.00
_cell.angle_beta   90.00
_cell.angle_gamma   90.00
#
_symmetry.space_group_name_H-M   'P 1'
#
loop_
_entity.id
_entity.type
_entity.pdbx_description
1 polymer ?
#
loop_
_entity_poly.entity_id
_entity_poly.type
_entity_poly.pdbx_seq_one_letter_code
_entity_poly.pdbx_strand_id
1 'polypeptide(L)'
;MQVFVVEGKNDIKVVKSVFPESICIKTNGLGINKATIDQLKSLEKDNEIIVITDPDSAGTKIRNIVLSEIPSASFLYLPKDKCIKKHKVGLENLSEEDFLKILKTSKLLNNAVLKQNNFSLSDLVELKLTGPESRVNKNKLHSLLGIYHFNTKQLLNFLNNSNYSKQQLKEVLNA
;
A
#
# COMPACT_ATOMS: atom_id res chain seq x y z
N MET A 1 -8.77 2.45 -16.62
CA MET A 1 -9.84 2.25 -15.62
C MET A 1 -9.17 1.83 -14.31
N GLN A 2 -9.86 1.93 -13.14
CA GLN A 2 -9.28 1.54 -11.86
C GLN A 2 -9.67 0.11 -11.50
N VAL A 3 -8.68 -0.68 -11.07
CA VAL A 3 -8.85 -2.04 -10.56
C VAL A 3 -8.45 -2.05 -9.10
N PHE A 4 -9.40 -2.37 -8.23
CA PHE A 4 -9.16 -2.43 -6.79
C PHE A 4 -8.90 -3.87 -6.35
N VAL A 5 -7.80 -4.06 -5.63
CA VAL A 5 -7.45 -5.33 -5.00
C VAL A 5 -7.81 -5.25 -3.54
N VAL A 6 -8.71 -6.11 -3.08
CA VAL A 6 -9.25 -6.11 -1.71
C VAL A 6 -9.21 -7.51 -1.10
N GLU A 7 -9.40 -7.63 0.22
CA GLU A 7 -9.29 -8.92 0.90
C GLU A 7 -10.54 -9.79 0.72
N GLY A 8 -11.72 -9.19 0.84
CA GLY A 8 -12.96 -9.93 0.92
C GLY A 8 -14.15 -9.31 0.19
N LYS A 9 -15.30 -9.99 0.31
CA LYS A 9 -16.56 -9.57 -0.33
C LYS A 9 -17.15 -8.29 0.27
N ASN A 10 -16.93 -8.06 1.56
CA ASN A 10 -17.45 -6.87 2.22
C ASN A 10 -16.70 -5.62 1.78
N ASP A 11 -15.38 -5.74 1.58
CA ASP A 11 -14.54 -4.65 1.07
C ASP A 11 -14.97 -4.24 -0.35
N ILE A 12 -15.34 -5.22 -1.18
CA ILE A 12 -15.90 -4.94 -2.52
C ILE A 12 -17.14 -4.04 -2.41
N LYS A 13 -18.02 -4.28 -1.42
CA LYS A 13 -19.22 -3.44 -1.24
C LYS A 13 -18.85 -1.99 -0.92
N VAL A 14 -17.86 -1.80 -0.04
CA VAL A 14 -17.36 -0.45 0.31
C VAL A 14 -16.75 0.24 -0.90
N VAL A 15 -15.92 -0.46 -1.67
CA VAL A 15 -15.35 0.13 -2.89
C VAL A 15 -16.44 0.46 -3.91
N LYS A 16 -17.38 -0.44 -4.12
CA LYS A 16 -18.47 -0.27 -5.09
C LYS A 16 -19.48 0.80 -4.71
N SER A 17 -19.65 1.14 -3.43
CA SER A 17 -20.50 2.28 -3.04
C SER A 17 -19.96 3.62 -3.53
N VAL A 18 -18.64 3.73 -3.70
CA VAL A 18 -17.96 4.94 -4.18
C VAL A 18 -17.60 4.85 -5.67
N PHE A 19 -17.22 3.65 -6.14
CA PHE A 19 -16.80 3.38 -7.51
C PHE A 19 -17.63 2.24 -8.13
N PRO A 20 -18.90 2.46 -8.49
CA PRO A 20 -19.80 1.40 -8.96
C PRO A 20 -19.24 0.60 -10.15
N GLU A 21 -18.58 1.30 -11.09
CA GLU A 21 -18.08 0.73 -12.34
C GLU A 21 -16.67 0.14 -12.23
N SER A 22 -16.01 0.23 -11.05
CA SER A 22 -14.66 -0.29 -10.89
C SER A 22 -14.61 -1.81 -10.96
N ILE A 23 -13.47 -2.35 -11.39
CA ILE A 23 -13.18 -3.78 -11.27
C ILE A 23 -12.63 -4.04 -9.87
N CYS A 24 -13.17 -5.03 -9.17
CA CYS A 24 -12.67 -5.43 -7.86
C CYS A 24 -12.19 -6.88 -7.91
N ILE A 25 -10.95 -7.10 -7.51
CA ILE A 25 -10.32 -8.43 -7.41
C ILE A 25 -10.11 -8.72 -5.92
N LYS A 26 -10.64 -9.84 -5.44
CA LYS A 26 -10.44 -10.28 -4.05
C LYS A 26 -9.27 -11.23 -3.94
N THR A 27 -8.47 -11.07 -2.89
CA THR A 27 -7.32 -11.94 -2.63
C THR A 27 -7.68 -13.22 -1.86
N ASN A 28 -8.87 -13.28 -1.26
CA ASN A 28 -9.28 -14.37 -0.36
C ASN A 28 -8.31 -14.55 0.84
N GLY A 29 -7.88 -13.45 1.43
CA GLY A 29 -6.92 -13.43 2.54
C GLY A 29 -5.50 -13.76 2.08
N LEU A 30 -4.70 -14.36 2.97
CA LEU A 30 -3.30 -14.74 2.68
C LEU A 30 -3.15 -15.77 1.55
N GLY A 31 -4.25 -16.29 1.03
CA GLY A 31 -4.27 -17.26 -0.06
C GLY A 31 -4.18 -16.66 -1.45
N ILE A 32 -3.64 -15.43 -1.58
CA ILE A 32 -3.41 -14.87 -2.92
C ILE A 32 -2.58 -15.85 -3.74
N ASN A 33 -3.19 -16.40 -4.79
CA ASN A 33 -2.59 -17.44 -5.60
C ASN A 33 -2.01 -16.89 -6.91
N LYS A 34 -1.23 -17.73 -7.58
CA LYS A 34 -0.61 -17.36 -8.86
C LYS A 34 -1.63 -16.89 -9.88
N ALA A 35 -2.79 -17.53 -9.99
CA ALA A 35 -3.83 -17.12 -10.95
C ALA A 35 -4.33 -15.70 -10.71
N THR A 36 -4.50 -15.29 -9.44
CA THR A 36 -4.86 -13.91 -9.09
C THR A 36 -3.75 -12.93 -9.50
N ILE A 37 -2.49 -13.26 -9.26
CA ILE A 37 -1.36 -12.43 -9.67
C ILE A 37 -1.28 -12.32 -11.20
N ASP A 38 -1.43 -13.42 -11.92
CA ASP A 38 -1.43 -13.43 -13.39
C ASP A 38 -2.59 -12.59 -13.96
N GLN A 39 -3.77 -12.65 -13.34
CA GLN A 39 -4.91 -11.81 -13.69
C GLN A 39 -4.59 -10.32 -13.47
N LEU A 40 -4.00 -9.97 -12.33
CA LEU A 40 -3.62 -8.59 -12.03
C LEU A 40 -2.56 -8.06 -13.01
N LYS A 41 -1.56 -8.86 -13.35
CA LYS A 41 -0.54 -8.53 -14.37
C LYS A 41 -1.15 -8.31 -15.76
N SER A 42 -2.19 -9.04 -16.10
CA SER A 42 -2.93 -8.81 -17.35
C SER A 42 -3.70 -7.50 -17.33
N LEU A 43 -4.36 -7.18 -16.21
CA LEU A 43 -5.15 -5.96 -16.06
C LEU A 43 -4.28 -4.69 -15.94
N GLU A 44 -3.09 -4.79 -15.37
CA GLU A 44 -2.13 -3.69 -15.20
C GLU A 44 -1.79 -2.98 -16.51
N LYS A 45 -1.83 -3.69 -17.64
CA LYS A 45 -1.48 -3.15 -18.96
C LYS A 45 -2.31 -1.94 -19.36
N ASP A 46 -3.60 -1.96 -19.01
CA ASP A 46 -4.57 -0.94 -19.42
C ASP A 46 -5.26 -0.24 -18.25
N ASN A 47 -4.89 -0.61 -17.02
CA ASN A 47 -5.58 -0.15 -15.83
C ASN A 47 -4.60 0.21 -14.70
N GLU A 48 -5.02 1.14 -13.85
CA GLU A 48 -4.36 1.42 -12.58
C GLU A 48 -4.78 0.37 -11.55
N ILE A 49 -3.79 -0.34 -10.97
CA ILE A 49 -4.02 -1.30 -9.89
C ILE A 49 -3.90 -0.58 -8.56
N ILE A 50 -4.94 -0.63 -7.75
CA ILE A 50 -5.00 0.00 -6.42
C ILE A 50 -5.26 -1.07 -5.37
N VAL A 51 -4.31 -1.27 -4.47
CA VAL A 51 -4.41 -2.27 -3.39
C VAL A 51 -5.00 -1.60 -2.15
N ILE A 52 -6.07 -2.17 -1.62
CA ILE A 52 -6.68 -1.75 -0.36
C ILE A 52 -6.81 -2.98 0.53
N THR A 53 -6.05 -2.99 1.61
CA THR A 53 -6.06 -4.09 2.58
C THR A 53 -6.29 -3.55 3.98
N ASP A 54 -6.73 -4.41 4.87
CA ASP A 54 -6.94 -4.06 6.26
C ASP A 54 -5.63 -3.58 6.93
N PRO A 55 -5.70 -2.64 7.88
CA PRO A 55 -4.54 -2.13 8.58
C PRO A 55 -4.07 -3.09 9.68
N ASP A 56 -3.84 -4.34 9.30
CA ASP A 56 -3.33 -5.41 10.16
C ASP A 56 -2.14 -6.14 9.53
N SER A 57 -1.64 -7.18 10.19
CA SER A 57 -0.48 -7.94 9.72
C SER A 57 -0.79 -8.81 8.49
N ALA A 58 -2.02 -9.28 8.35
CA ALA A 58 -2.45 -10.08 7.20
C ALA A 58 -2.55 -9.20 5.95
N GLY A 59 -3.26 -8.07 6.05
CA GLY A 59 -3.36 -7.09 4.97
C GLY A 59 -2.01 -6.54 4.53
N THR A 60 -1.08 -6.33 5.47
CA THR A 60 0.30 -5.93 5.15
C THR A 60 1.02 -6.99 4.31
N LYS A 61 0.88 -8.27 4.64
CA LYS A 61 1.50 -9.36 3.87
C LYS A 61 0.93 -9.44 2.45
N ILE A 62 -0.40 -9.34 2.31
CA ILE A 62 -1.09 -9.35 1.01
C ILE A 62 -0.58 -8.20 0.15
N ARG A 63 -0.57 -6.98 0.70
CA ARG A 63 -0.07 -5.80 0.02
C ARG A 63 1.37 -5.97 -0.46
N ASN A 64 2.26 -6.48 0.41
CA ASN A 64 3.65 -6.72 0.06
C ASN A 64 3.81 -7.75 -1.07
N ILE A 65 2.98 -8.81 -1.10
CA ILE A 65 2.97 -9.79 -2.19
C ILE A 65 2.57 -9.09 -3.50
N VAL A 66 1.46 -8.35 -3.50
CA VAL A 66 1.00 -7.67 -4.72
C VAL A 66 2.05 -6.68 -5.22
N LEU A 67 2.59 -5.82 -4.34
CA LEU A 67 3.59 -4.83 -4.72
C LEU A 67 4.92 -5.44 -5.18
N SER A 68 5.28 -6.63 -4.70
CA SER A 68 6.50 -7.32 -5.19
C SER A 68 6.32 -7.90 -6.59
N GLU A 69 5.09 -8.27 -6.97
CA GLU A 69 4.76 -8.86 -8.26
C GLU A 69 4.31 -7.82 -9.30
N ILE A 70 3.75 -6.70 -8.83
CA ILE A 70 3.22 -5.60 -9.63
C ILE A 70 3.74 -4.29 -9.03
N PRO A 71 4.97 -3.89 -9.33
CA PRO A 71 5.62 -2.71 -8.74
C PRO A 71 4.93 -1.39 -9.08
N SER A 72 4.16 -1.34 -10.17
CA SER A 72 3.37 -0.18 -10.60
C SER A 72 2.09 0.01 -9.78
N ALA A 73 1.67 -1.01 -9.01
CA ALA A 73 0.44 -0.92 -8.24
C ALA A 73 0.55 0.16 -7.16
N SER A 74 -0.47 0.98 -7.05
CA SER A 74 -0.65 1.91 -5.94
C SER A 74 -1.31 1.20 -4.76
N PHE A 75 -1.20 1.76 -3.55
CA PHE A 75 -1.97 1.26 -2.43
C PHE A 75 -2.58 2.40 -1.62
N LEU A 76 -3.73 2.13 -1.03
CA LEU A 76 -4.41 3.04 -0.14
C LEU A 76 -4.14 2.65 1.31
N TYR A 77 -3.55 3.56 2.08
CA TYR A 77 -3.38 3.37 3.51
C TYR A 77 -4.68 3.67 4.25
N LEU A 78 -5.12 2.72 5.04
CA LEU A 78 -6.29 2.87 5.91
C LEU A 78 -5.83 3.15 7.34
N PRO A 79 -6.22 4.31 7.95
CA PRO A 79 -5.94 4.58 9.35
C PRO A 79 -6.62 3.54 10.25
N LYS A 80 -5.83 2.90 11.13
CA LYS A 80 -6.32 1.79 11.95
C LYS A 80 -7.44 2.22 12.89
N ASP A 81 -7.33 3.41 13.47
CA ASP A 81 -8.33 4.00 14.37
C ASP A 81 -9.71 4.14 13.72
N LYS A 82 -9.76 4.42 12.42
CA LYS A 82 -11.02 4.53 11.65
C LYS A 82 -11.58 3.20 11.19
N CYS A 83 -10.75 2.17 11.12
CA CYS A 83 -11.13 0.84 10.66
C CYS A 83 -11.56 -0.09 11.79
N ILE A 84 -11.56 0.35 13.05
CA ILE A 84 -11.91 -0.49 14.19
C ILE A 84 -13.38 -0.31 14.56
N LYS A 85 -14.15 -1.42 14.57
CA LYS A 85 -15.50 -1.47 15.10
C LYS A 85 -15.73 -2.79 15.86
N LYS A 86 -16.20 -2.71 17.12
CA LYS A 86 -16.47 -3.90 17.95
C LYS A 86 -15.32 -4.93 17.97
N HIS A 87 -14.10 -4.46 18.17
CA HIS A 87 -12.85 -5.28 18.19
C HIS A 87 -12.47 -5.93 16.85
N LYS A 88 -13.15 -5.61 15.74
CA LYS A 88 -12.76 -6.03 14.39
C LYS A 88 -12.12 -4.87 13.67
N VAL A 89 -11.03 -5.15 12.96
CA VAL A 89 -10.32 -4.20 12.11
C VAL A 89 -10.63 -4.57 10.67
N GLY A 90 -11.09 -3.61 9.87
CA GLY A 90 -11.35 -3.88 8.47
C GLY A 90 -11.87 -2.66 7.70
N LEU A 91 -11.65 -2.67 6.39
CA LEU A 91 -12.20 -1.69 5.45
C LEU A 91 -13.74 -1.61 5.56
N GLU A 92 -14.39 -2.76 5.80
CA GLU A 92 -15.84 -2.87 5.96
C GLU A 92 -16.43 -2.01 7.10
N ASN A 93 -15.59 -1.52 8.01
CA ASN A 93 -15.99 -0.69 9.14
C ASN A 93 -15.97 0.81 8.82
N LEU A 94 -15.36 1.21 7.70
CA LEU A 94 -15.35 2.60 7.25
C LEU A 94 -16.72 3.05 6.76
N SER A 95 -17.07 4.29 7.09
CA SER A 95 -18.17 4.97 6.40
C SER A 95 -17.72 5.38 4.98
N GLU A 96 -18.70 5.52 4.07
CA GLU A 96 -18.44 6.03 2.72
C GLU A 96 -17.76 7.41 2.75
N GLU A 97 -18.18 8.27 3.67
CA GLU A 97 -17.60 9.61 3.86
C GLU A 97 -16.13 9.56 4.29
N ASP A 98 -15.78 8.69 5.25
CA ASP A 98 -14.40 8.51 5.68
C ASP A 98 -13.55 7.89 4.57
N PHE A 99 -14.09 6.94 3.84
CA PHE A 99 -13.40 6.34 2.71
C PHE A 99 -13.09 7.38 1.62
N LEU A 100 -14.06 8.23 1.27
CA LEU A 100 -13.86 9.36 0.34
C LEU A 100 -12.82 10.37 0.85
N LYS A 101 -12.81 10.68 2.16
CA LYS A 101 -11.81 11.56 2.77
C LYS A 101 -10.41 10.96 2.64
N ILE A 102 -10.27 9.66 2.95
CA ILE A 102 -8.98 8.96 2.83
C ILE A 102 -8.51 8.97 1.37
N LEU A 103 -9.38 8.67 0.42
CA LEU A 103 -9.05 8.74 -1.01
C LEU A 103 -8.58 10.13 -1.44
N LYS A 104 -9.24 11.20 -1.00
CA LYS A 104 -8.87 12.58 -1.32
C LYS A 104 -7.53 13.00 -0.70
N THR A 105 -7.24 12.55 0.51
CA THR A 105 -5.99 12.87 1.21
C THR A 105 -4.81 12.02 0.73
N SER A 106 -5.07 10.85 0.16
CA SER A 106 -4.07 9.90 -0.34
C SER A 106 -3.35 10.36 -1.63
N LYS A 107 -3.47 11.64 -2.04
CA LYS A 107 -2.73 12.22 -3.17
C LYS A 107 -1.21 11.98 -3.13
N LEU A 108 -0.66 11.62 -1.99
CA LEU A 108 0.74 11.22 -1.82
C LEU A 108 1.04 9.81 -2.37
N LEU A 109 0.01 9.02 -2.63
CA LEU A 109 0.12 7.66 -3.15
C LEU A 109 -0.38 7.53 -4.59
N ASN A 110 -0.95 8.61 -5.14
CA ASN A 110 -1.52 8.65 -6.48
C ASN A 110 -0.54 9.28 -7.47
N ASN A 111 -0.28 8.54 -8.50
CA ASN A 111 0.38 8.87 -9.76
C ASN A 111 1.88 8.62 -9.78
N ALA A 112 2.11 7.41 -10.03
CA ALA A 112 3.33 6.98 -10.64
C ALA A 112 3.35 7.30 -12.14
N VAL A 113 3.96 8.39 -12.49
CA VAL A 113 5.03 8.22 -13.47
C VAL A 113 6.16 7.65 -12.62
N LEU A 114 6.37 6.35 -12.71
CA LEU A 114 7.43 5.66 -11.99
C LEU A 114 8.76 6.29 -12.38
N LYS A 115 9.21 7.28 -11.62
CA LYS A 115 10.62 7.64 -11.63
C LYS A 115 11.31 6.44 -11.00
N GLN A 116 12.04 5.68 -11.79
CA GLN A 116 12.94 4.68 -11.25
C GLN A 116 13.97 5.40 -10.38
N ASN A 117 13.77 5.34 -9.09
CA ASN A 117 14.75 5.80 -8.14
C ASN A 117 15.87 4.74 -8.06
N ASN A 118 17.08 5.21 -7.77
CA ASN A 118 18.23 4.34 -7.57
C ASN A 118 18.65 4.33 -6.11
N PHE A 119 17.73 3.96 -5.22
CA PHE A 119 18.07 3.71 -3.83
C PHE A 119 18.96 2.47 -3.72
N SER A 120 20.04 2.60 -2.99
CA SER A 120 21.01 1.55 -2.68
C SER A 120 20.92 1.15 -1.19
N LEU A 121 21.61 0.09 -0.81
CA LEU A 121 21.74 -0.28 0.60
C LEU A 121 22.42 0.81 1.41
N SER A 122 23.40 1.51 0.83
CA SER A 122 24.07 2.64 1.50
C SER A 122 23.11 3.79 1.80
N ASP A 123 22.16 4.06 0.92
CA ASP A 123 21.12 5.08 1.17
C ASP A 123 20.21 4.68 2.34
N LEU A 124 19.86 3.39 2.47
CA LEU A 124 19.08 2.92 3.61
C LEU A 124 19.86 3.01 4.93
N VAL A 125 21.18 2.80 4.90
CA VAL A 125 22.05 3.01 6.07
C VAL A 125 22.09 4.49 6.43
N GLU A 126 22.32 5.38 5.47
CA GLU A 126 22.36 6.83 5.67
C GLU A 126 21.04 7.37 6.25
N LEU A 127 19.90 6.87 5.77
CA LEU A 127 18.55 7.21 6.26
C LEU A 127 18.21 6.51 7.58
N LYS A 128 19.11 5.73 8.15
CA LYS A 128 18.88 4.90 9.35
C LYS A 128 17.63 4.01 9.22
N LEU A 129 17.40 3.47 8.02
CA LEU A 129 16.30 2.54 7.73
C LEU A 129 16.74 1.08 7.79
N THR A 130 18.01 0.82 8.09
CA THR A 130 18.57 -0.51 8.33
C THR A 130 19.61 -0.42 9.45
N GLY A 131 19.88 -1.56 10.11
CA GLY A 131 20.78 -1.60 11.27
C GLY A 131 20.06 -1.47 12.63
N PRO A 132 20.83 -1.46 13.74
CA PRO A 132 20.28 -1.50 15.11
C PRO A 132 19.36 -0.34 15.45
N GLU A 133 19.63 0.86 14.94
CA GLU A 133 18.85 2.07 15.24
C GLU A 133 17.67 2.30 14.28
N SER A 134 17.43 1.38 13.34
CA SER A 134 16.44 1.58 12.29
C SER A 134 14.99 1.60 12.74
N ARG A 135 14.70 1.19 13.98
CA ARG A 135 13.33 1.04 14.49
C ARG A 135 12.55 2.35 14.49
N VAL A 136 13.17 3.44 14.93
CA VAL A 136 12.52 4.76 15.03
C VAL A 136 12.17 5.27 13.63
N ASN A 137 13.13 5.28 12.71
CA ASN A 137 12.91 5.77 11.35
C ASN A 137 11.99 4.88 10.53
N LYS A 138 12.05 3.55 10.74
CA LYS A 138 11.05 2.65 10.16
C LYS A 138 9.65 2.95 10.65
N ASN A 139 9.46 3.24 11.94
CA ASN A 139 8.15 3.60 12.48
C ASN A 139 7.64 4.93 11.90
N LYS A 140 8.51 5.94 11.76
CA LYS A 140 8.16 7.20 11.08
C LYS A 140 7.72 6.93 9.63
N LEU A 141 8.46 6.12 8.90
CA LEU A 141 8.11 5.70 7.54
C LEU A 141 6.79 4.91 7.49
N HIS A 142 6.56 4.04 8.46
CA HIS A 142 5.30 3.31 8.57
C HIS A 142 4.10 4.25 8.69
N SER A 143 4.21 5.24 9.57
CA SER A 143 3.14 6.21 9.77
C SER A 143 2.89 7.06 8.53
N LEU A 144 3.96 7.40 7.80
CA LEU A 144 3.88 8.26 6.62
C LEU A 144 3.43 7.51 5.36
N LEU A 145 3.98 6.32 5.14
CA LEU A 145 3.84 5.59 3.88
C LEU A 145 2.92 4.37 3.99
N GLY A 146 2.44 4.05 5.18
CA GLY A 146 1.61 2.86 5.41
C GLY A 146 2.32 1.53 5.10
N ILE A 147 3.66 1.51 5.11
CA ILE A 147 4.46 0.32 4.81
C ILE A 147 4.94 -0.34 6.11
N TYR A 148 4.27 -1.38 6.54
CA TYR A 148 4.62 -2.11 7.75
C TYR A 148 5.42 -3.39 7.43
N HIS A 149 6.40 -3.71 8.28
CA HIS A 149 7.14 -4.97 8.23
C HIS A 149 7.92 -5.29 6.94
N PHE A 150 8.33 -4.27 6.19
CA PHE A 150 9.25 -4.51 5.08
C PHE A 150 10.63 -4.94 5.62
N ASN A 151 11.13 -6.03 5.08
CA ASN A 151 12.56 -6.32 5.20
C ASN A 151 13.36 -5.35 4.29
N THR A 152 14.68 -5.35 4.42
CA THR A 152 15.56 -4.42 3.69
C THR A 152 15.38 -4.51 2.16
N LYS A 153 15.24 -5.73 1.62
CA LYS A 153 15.04 -5.95 0.18
C LYS A 153 13.68 -5.41 -0.29
N GLN A 154 12.62 -5.66 0.47
CA GLN A 154 11.27 -5.17 0.16
C GLN A 154 11.21 -3.64 0.24
N LEU A 155 11.85 -3.05 1.25
CA LEU A 155 11.92 -1.59 1.39
C LEU A 155 12.67 -0.96 0.22
N LEU A 156 13.80 -1.55 -0.18
CA LEU A 156 14.57 -1.06 -1.32
C LEU A 156 13.75 -1.11 -2.62
N ASN A 157 13.09 -2.23 -2.87
CA ASN A 157 12.22 -2.40 -4.03
C ASN A 157 11.07 -1.39 -4.02
N PHE A 158 10.42 -1.20 -2.88
CA PHE A 158 9.36 -0.21 -2.72
C PHE A 158 9.86 1.21 -3.03
N LEU A 159 10.96 1.64 -2.42
CA LEU A 159 11.50 2.99 -2.60
C LEU A 159 11.95 3.22 -4.05
N ASN A 160 12.53 2.22 -4.70
CA ASN A 160 12.95 2.32 -6.10
C ASN A 160 11.77 2.42 -7.09
N ASN A 161 10.61 1.90 -6.69
CA ASN A 161 9.37 2.00 -7.46
C ASN A 161 8.39 3.05 -6.88
N SER A 162 8.86 3.93 -6.01
CA SER A 162 8.07 5.01 -5.42
C SER A 162 8.44 6.37 -6.01
N ASN A 163 7.57 7.35 -5.80
CA ASN A 163 7.83 8.74 -6.19
C ASN A 163 8.63 9.53 -5.14
N TYR A 164 9.09 8.88 -4.08
CA TYR A 164 9.84 9.55 -3.00
C TYR A 164 11.30 9.74 -3.39
N SER A 165 11.74 11.00 -3.42
CA SER A 165 13.16 11.30 -3.55
C SER A 165 13.91 11.06 -2.23
N LYS A 166 15.22 10.83 -2.31
CA LYS A 166 16.10 10.70 -1.13
C LYS A 166 16.00 11.94 -0.23
N GLN A 167 15.87 13.12 -0.82
CA GLN A 167 15.78 14.38 -0.08
C GLN A 167 14.46 14.47 0.70
N GLN A 168 13.32 14.14 0.09
CA GLN A 168 12.02 14.09 0.77
C GLN A 168 12.04 13.12 1.95
N LEU A 169 12.66 11.95 1.79
CA LEU A 169 12.80 10.99 2.89
C LEU A 169 13.69 11.53 4.02
N LYS A 170 14.79 12.22 3.70
CA LYS A 170 15.64 12.87 4.71
C LYS A 170 14.87 13.93 5.51
N GLU A 171 14.11 14.79 4.84
CA GLU A 171 13.31 15.84 5.49
C GLU A 171 12.31 15.24 6.47
N VAL A 172 11.59 14.21 6.05
CA VAL A 172 10.58 13.54 6.89
C VAL A 172 11.19 12.76 8.05
N LEU A 173 12.31 12.07 7.83
CA LEU A 173 12.94 11.24 8.86
C LEU A 173 13.70 12.07 9.89
N ASN A 174 14.15 13.28 9.53
CA ASN A 174 14.89 14.20 10.41
C ASN A 174 13.96 15.21 11.13
N ALA A 175 12.69 15.31 10.72
CA ALA A 175 11.67 16.07 11.41
C ALA A 175 11.11 15.30 12.62
#